data_8c95f7bd645d44373fe069bdfaa9390b
#
_entry.id   8c95f7bd645d44373fe069bdfaa9390b
#
_cell.length_a   1.000
_cell.length_b   1.000
_cell.length_c   1.000
_cell.angle_alpha   90.00
_cell.angle_beta   90.00
_cell.angle_gamma   90.00
#
_symmetry.space_group_name_H-M   'P 1'
#
loop_
_entity.id
_entity.type
_entity.pdbx_description
1 polymer ?
#
loop_
_entity_poly.entity_id
_entity_poly.type
_entity_poly.pdbx_seq_one_letter_code
_entity_poly.pdbx_strand_id
1 'polypeptide(L)'
;MRLVVLFSVLVLSFSVFSQKKKAKSEATIPQTQEDSVQFEAVIVEAEKQLILENYAKAMESFTKALEMNTQSGAVNYKIAEVFTKSKEGQKAIPYSIRAIELEPENKFYRLALARLYQSVGFFVDATKTYEKILLKYPSDESTLYELAELYQNLGRTEEMFATFDKIEEELGIKLEIVRERQRILMKNRDLDGVIAEYKKLIDAYPNENAYRIELIDFLIQNKRTEQASAEIELYEKDKPSTSRIMLLKSELAWLAGERVRAFELLEEAFGASALDFQTKFQILSNYLSMTSKPEDRERITRISKNLADENPREYKAQAFVGDLLYQNGDKEACVEYYLRAIRISPANFSVWQNIINVEAELNKYDSVLVHSEEALEYFPNQALLYYFAGTGHLINNDYKKSVRSLEQGKKYTIDPDLLTVFYGQLGDAYNGLQDHEKSDQSYDKALENQPTNDHVLNNYSYFLSLRKKDLDKALKMSTKLVTQHPENPTYLDTHGWVLYVDGQFKEARKFLEKATELDGDGTIVEHYGDVLFQLGDVEGAITQWEKARESGEASENIDKKIADRKLYE
;
A
#
# COMPACT_ATOMS: atom_id res chain seq x y z
N MET A 1 -44.85 35.56 23.10
CA MET A 1 -45.32 35.12 24.42
C MET A 1 -44.12 35.14 25.35
N ARG A 2 -44.09 36.11 26.24
CA ARG A 2 -43.01 36.35 27.20
C ARG A 2 -43.12 35.35 28.35
N LEU A 3 -42.01 34.74 28.76
CA LEU A 3 -41.90 34.14 30.09
C LEU A 3 -40.65 34.70 30.76
N VAL A 4 -40.91 35.50 31.77
CA VAL A 4 -39.97 36.07 32.73
C VAL A 4 -39.78 35.02 33.83
N VAL A 5 -38.54 34.63 34.14
CA VAL A 5 -38.21 33.83 35.33
C VAL A 5 -37.41 34.71 36.28
N LEU A 6 -38.01 34.96 37.41
CA LEU A 6 -37.44 35.67 38.56
C LEU A 6 -36.31 34.84 39.18
N PHE A 7 -35.15 35.46 39.39
CA PHE A 7 -34.10 34.95 40.29
C PHE A 7 -34.32 35.57 41.69
N SER A 8 -34.68 34.71 42.63
CA SER A 8 -34.76 35.06 44.04
C SER A 8 -33.35 35.05 44.67
N VAL A 9 -32.93 36.20 45.15
CA VAL A 9 -31.68 36.38 45.91
C VAL A 9 -31.90 35.84 47.32
N LEU A 10 -31.17 34.80 47.69
CA LEU A 10 -31.09 34.28 49.06
C LEU A 10 -29.93 34.98 49.75
N VAL A 11 -30.25 35.95 50.64
CA VAL A 11 -29.24 36.54 51.51
C VAL A 11 -29.02 35.62 52.71
N LEU A 12 -27.87 34.96 52.72
CA LEU A 12 -27.39 34.21 53.88
C LEU A 12 -26.51 35.14 54.73
N SER A 13 -27.03 35.46 55.90
CA SER A 13 -26.37 36.19 56.98
C SER A 13 -25.13 35.44 57.47
N PHE A 14 -23.94 35.98 57.19
CA PHE A 14 -22.68 35.51 57.81
C PHE A 14 -22.63 36.06 59.27
N SER A 15 -22.69 35.12 60.20
CA SER A 15 -22.39 35.36 61.61
C SER A 15 -20.89 35.66 61.76
N VAL A 16 -20.61 36.75 62.41
CA VAL A 16 -19.30 37.27 62.79
C VAL A 16 -18.60 36.23 63.67
N PHE A 17 -17.64 35.52 63.12
CA PHE A 17 -16.69 34.79 63.94
C PHE A 17 -15.56 35.74 64.35
N SER A 18 -15.47 35.95 65.64
CA SER A 18 -14.42 36.69 66.34
C SER A 18 -13.03 36.26 65.89
N GLN A 19 -12.30 37.16 65.22
CA GLN A 19 -10.87 36.99 65.00
C GLN A 19 -10.13 37.04 66.32
N LYS A 20 -9.71 35.86 66.82
CA LYS A 20 -8.57 35.78 67.72
C LYS A 20 -7.36 36.34 66.98
N LYS A 21 -6.82 37.46 67.41
CA LYS A 21 -5.50 37.95 67.02
C LYS A 21 -4.50 36.78 67.20
N LYS A 22 -4.05 36.17 66.08
CA LYS A 22 -2.86 35.34 66.10
C LYS A 22 -1.69 36.24 66.51
N ALA A 23 -1.12 35.97 67.65
CA ALA A 23 0.15 36.55 68.04
C ALA A 23 1.14 36.38 66.89
N LYS A 24 1.82 37.44 66.47
CA LYS A 24 2.99 37.30 65.59
C LYS A 24 3.95 36.35 66.27
N SER A 25 4.11 35.14 65.75
CA SER A 25 5.18 34.26 66.19
C SER A 25 6.48 34.99 65.88
N GLU A 26 7.27 35.24 66.89
CA GLU A 26 8.64 35.73 66.68
C GLU A 26 9.39 34.77 65.77
N ALA A 27 10.21 35.33 64.86
CA ALA A 27 10.96 34.54 63.92
C ALA A 27 12.03 33.70 64.68
N THR A 28 11.90 32.38 64.59
CA THR A 28 12.85 31.47 65.21
C THR A 28 14.02 31.21 64.24
N ILE A 29 15.24 31.39 64.67
CA ILE A 29 16.46 31.16 63.92
C ILE A 29 17.45 30.45 64.86
N PRO A 30 18.25 29.43 64.43
CA PRO A 30 19.29 28.81 65.24
C PRO A 30 20.27 29.86 65.79
N GLN A 31 20.40 29.91 67.09
CA GLN A 31 21.18 30.96 67.77
C GLN A 31 22.58 30.50 68.20
N THR A 32 22.78 29.22 68.34
CA THR A 32 24.05 28.64 68.70
C THR A 32 24.60 27.72 67.59
N GLN A 33 25.89 27.38 67.67
CA GLN A 33 26.49 26.42 66.74
C GLN A 33 25.86 25.02 66.95
N GLU A 34 25.48 24.67 68.16
CA GLU A 34 24.77 23.42 68.44
C GLU A 34 23.39 23.35 67.83
N ASP A 35 22.60 24.44 67.90
CA ASP A 35 21.31 24.55 67.25
C ASP A 35 21.42 24.43 65.74
N SER A 36 22.49 25.00 65.13
CA SER A 36 22.74 24.93 63.69
C SER A 36 23.08 23.48 63.26
N VAL A 37 23.91 22.79 64.01
CA VAL A 37 24.25 21.37 63.72
C VAL A 37 23.00 20.50 63.86
N GLN A 38 22.18 20.73 64.89
CA GLN A 38 20.96 19.97 65.07
C GLN A 38 19.94 20.24 63.96
N PHE A 39 19.81 21.51 63.52
CA PHE A 39 18.97 21.89 62.37
C PHE A 39 19.39 21.18 61.08
N GLU A 40 20.71 21.17 60.78
CA GLU A 40 21.23 20.47 59.59
C GLU A 40 21.00 18.94 59.70
N ALA A 41 21.19 18.34 60.86
CA ALA A 41 20.95 16.90 61.06
C ALA A 41 19.49 16.52 60.81
N VAL A 42 18.53 17.38 61.22
CA VAL A 42 17.10 17.16 60.98
C VAL A 42 16.79 17.28 59.48
N ILE A 43 17.42 18.22 58.78
CA ILE A 43 17.25 18.37 57.31
C ILE A 43 17.80 17.15 56.59
N VAL A 44 18.98 16.67 56.95
CA VAL A 44 19.60 15.47 56.34
C VAL A 44 18.70 14.23 56.50
N GLU A 45 18.12 14.04 57.70
CA GLU A 45 17.15 12.95 57.90
C GLU A 45 15.88 13.14 57.08
N ALA A 46 15.36 14.36 57.01
CA ALA A 46 14.19 14.69 56.18
C ALA A 46 14.42 14.42 54.68
N GLU A 47 15.59 14.82 54.15
CA GLU A 47 16.01 14.55 52.76
C GLU A 47 16.14 13.05 52.51
N LYS A 48 16.76 12.32 53.42
CA LYS A 48 16.87 10.85 53.34
C LYS A 48 15.48 10.21 53.28
N GLN A 49 14.52 10.62 54.09
CA GLN A 49 13.17 10.10 54.07
C GLN A 49 12.44 10.49 52.78
N LEU A 50 12.71 11.68 52.23
CA LEU A 50 12.15 12.13 50.92
C LEU A 50 12.69 11.29 49.77
N ILE A 51 14.00 10.97 49.76
CA ILE A 51 14.63 10.10 48.77
C ILE A 51 14.07 8.66 48.84
N LEU A 52 13.77 8.19 50.06
CA LEU A 52 13.16 6.88 50.30
C LEU A 52 11.63 6.89 50.07
N GLU A 53 11.08 7.99 49.58
CA GLU A 53 9.64 8.20 49.29
C GLU A 53 8.75 8.05 50.54
N ASN A 54 9.35 8.13 51.76
CA ASN A 54 8.62 8.13 53.02
C ASN A 54 8.06 9.52 53.34
N TYR A 55 7.12 9.99 52.49
CA TYR A 55 6.62 11.37 52.52
C TYR A 55 6.11 11.81 53.91
N ALA A 56 5.45 10.93 54.64
CA ALA A 56 4.94 11.25 56.00
C ALA A 56 6.09 11.56 56.98
N LYS A 57 7.15 10.76 56.97
CA LYS A 57 8.32 10.98 57.84
C LYS A 57 9.15 12.17 57.37
N ALA A 58 9.28 12.36 56.04
CA ALA A 58 9.93 13.53 55.48
C ALA A 58 9.21 14.82 55.92
N MET A 59 7.89 14.82 55.86
CA MET A 59 7.06 15.96 56.29
C MET A 59 7.22 16.25 57.78
N GLU A 60 7.19 15.21 58.64
CA GLU A 60 7.42 15.37 60.10
C GLU A 60 8.79 16.01 60.36
N SER A 61 9.85 15.51 59.72
CA SER A 61 11.20 16.03 59.89
C SER A 61 11.37 17.45 59.35
N PHE A 62 10.83 17.74 58.14
CA PHE A 62 10.88 19.11 57.62
C PHE A 62 10.02 20.09 58.44
N THR A 63 8.88 19.67 58.98
CA THR A 63 8.09 20.51 59.88
C THR A 63 8.89 20.86 61.15
N LYS A 64 9.58 19.87 61.74
CA LYS A 64 10.49 20.11 62.89
C LYS A 64 11.62 21.07 62.51
N ALA A 65 12.23 20.91 61.33
CA ALA A 65 13.24 21.85 60.83
C ALA A 65 12.66 23.27 60.66
N LEU A 66 11.40 23.41 60.19
CA LEU A 66 10.76 24.71 60.06
C LEU A 66 10.46 25.38 61.41
N GLU A 67 10.14 24.61 62.45
CA GLU A 67 10.00 25.12 63.84
C GLU A 67 11.34 25.65 64.40
N MET A 68 12.46 24.99 64.03
CA MET A 68 13.81 25.44 64.44
C MET A 68 14.28 26.67 63.67
N ASN A 69 13.88 26.80 62.38
CA ASN A 69 14.19 27.97 61.58
C ASN A 69 13.00 28.38 60.68
N THR A 70 12.14 29.26 61.18
CA THR A 70 10.94 29.76 60.45
C THR A 70 11.29 30.67 59.27
N GLN A 71 12.57 31.09 59.13
CA GLN A 71 13.06 31.96 58.07
C GLN A 71 13.86 31.19 57.00
N SER A 72 13.83 29.88 57.01
CA SER A 72 14.51 29.08 56.01
C SER A 72 13.68 28.94 54.72
N GLY A 73 14.11 29.58 53.65
CA GLY A 73 13.53 29.44 52.32
C GLY A 73 13.69 27.99 51.81
N ALA A 74 14.85 27.39 52.09
CA ALA A 74 15.14 26.00 51.69
C ALA A 74 14.19 24.98 52.32
N VAL A 75 13.89 25.09 53.64
CA VAL A 75 12.95 24.18 54.29
C VAL A 75 11.53 24.33 53.75
N ASN A 76 11.09 25.57 53.53
CA ASN A 76 9.77 25.83 52.89
C ASN A 76 9.72 25.21 51.48
N TYR A 77 10.75 25.37 50.67
CA TYR A 77 10.85 24.75 49.35
C TYR A 77 10.77 23.20 49.45
N LYS A 78 11.48 22.59 50.40
CA LYS A 78 11.44 21.14 50.60
C LYS A 78 10.09 20.62 51.09
N ILE A 79 9.39 21.34 51.94
CA ILE A 79 8.01 20.99 52.32
C ILE A 79 7.10 21.03 51.08
N ALA A 80 7.25 22.03 50.22
CA ALA A 80 6.51 22.10 48.98
C ALA A 80 6.86 20.92 48.04
N GLU A 81 8.12 20.51 47.98
CA GLU A 81 8.54 19.33 47.22
C GLU A 81 7.88 18.05 47.75
N VAL A 82 7.81 17.84 49.08
CA VAL A 82 7.11 16.70 49.67
C VAL A 82 5.65 16.67 49.27
N PHE A 83 4.92 17.82 49.39
CA PHE A 83 3.52 17.91 48.99
C PHE A 83 3.33 17.64 47.48
N THR A 84 4.26 18.08 46.66
CA THR A 84 4.20 17.86 45.23
C THR A 84 4.36 16.37 44.89
N LYS A 85 5.34 15.71 45.49
CA LYS A 85 5.62 14.27 45.31
C LYS A 85 4.53 13.38 45.89
N SER A 86 3.88 13.80 46.98
CA SER A 86 2.74 13.09 47.57
C SER A 86 1.41 13.36 46.83
N LYS A 87 1.44 14.04 45.67
CA LYS A 87 0.28 14.41 44.85
C LYS A 87 -0.69 15.36 45.55
N GLU A 88 -0.24 16.13 46.54
CA GLU A 88 -0.99 17.14 47.23
C GLU A 88 -0.58 18.58 46.81
N GLY A 89 -0.31 18.77 45.50
CA GLY A 89 0.33 19.96 44.95
C GLY A 89 -0.32 21.29 45.36
N GLN A 90 -1.67 21.37 45.55
CA GLN A 90 -2.30 22.60 46.04
C GLN A 90 -1.83 23.03 47.42
N LYS A 91 -1.49 22.07 48.29
CA LYS A 91 -0.94 22.37 49.63
C LYS A 91 0.54 22.84 49.57
N ALA A 92 1.24 22.53 48.48
CA ALA A 92 2.61 22.99 48.26
C ALA A 92 2.72 24.48 47.95
N ILE A 93 1.68 25.09 47.34
CA ILE A 93 1.69 26.49 46.88
C ILE A 93 2.10 27.51 47.96
N PRO A 94 1.48 27.55 49.16
CA PRO A 94 1.84 28.55 50.18
C PRO A 94 3.30 28.40 50.62
N TYR A 95 3.82 27.19 50.68
CA TYR A 95 5.21 26.96 51.06
C TYR A 95 6.18 27.40 49.95
N SER A 96 5.84 27.13 48.67
CA SER A 96 6.63 27.63 47.55
C SER A 96 6.65 29.15 47.49
N ILE A 97 5.53 29.80 47.71
CA ILE A 97 5.46 31.28 47.81
C ILE A 97 6.31 31.79 48.98
N ARG A 98 6.25 31.12 50.13
CA ARG A 98 7.03 31.52 51.32
C ARG A 98 8.53 31.36 51.09
N ALA A 99 8.94 30.33 50.38
CA ALA A 99 10.34 30.14 49.97
C ALA A 99 10.85 31.31 49.12
N ILE A 100 10.04 31.78 48.16
CA ILE A 100 10.38 32.91 47.30
C ILE A 100 10.38 34.25 48.07
N GLU A 101 9.47 34.43 49.03
CA GLU A 101 9.45 35.64 49.89
C GLU A 101 10.73 35.74 50.74
N LEU A 102 11.21 34.62 51.23
CA LEU A 102 12.42 34.55 52.05
C LEU A 102 13.71 34.69 51.24
N GLU A 103 13.74 34.15 50.05
CA GLU A 103 14.88 34.18 49.15
C GLU A 103 14.47 34.67 47.73
N PRO A 104 14.18 35.97 47.58
CA PRO A 104 13.59 36.50 46.35
C PRO A 104 14.52 36.46 45.15
N GLU A 105 15.82 36.31 45.35
CA GLU A 105 16.83 36.21 44.30
C GLU A 105 17.00 34.77 43.75
N ASN A 106 16.42 33.80 44.42
CA ASN A 106 16.54 32.39 44.02
C ASN A 106 15.57 32.05 42.88
N LYS A 107 16.10 32.02 41.66
CA LYS A 107 15.28 31.71 40.45
C LYS A 107 14.68 30.32 40.48
N PHE A 108 15.39 29.34 41.12
CA PHE A 108 14.95 27.97 41.17
C PHE A 108 13.63 27.79 41.95
N TYR A 109 13.42 28.56 43.00
CA TYR A 109 12.13 28.54 43.73
C TYR A 109 10.97 29.09 42.89
N ARG A 110 11.23 30.15 42.08
CA ARG A 110 10.23 30.62 41.13
C ARG A 110 9.92 29.63 40.03
N LEU A 111 10.96 29.00 39.49
CA LEU A 111 10.81 27.94 38.46
C LEU A 111 10.00 26.77 39.00
N ALA A 112 10.33 26.30 40.23
CA ALA A 112 9.57 25.26 40.88
C ALA A 112 8.10 25.64 41.14
N LEU A 113 7.81 26.89 41.53
CA LEU A 113 6.45 27.36 41.69
C LEU A 113 5.70 27.40 40.36
N ALA A 114 6.35 27.83 39.27
CA ALA A 114 5.74 27.84 37.94
C ALA A 114 5.35 26.44 37.50
N ARG A 115 6.26 25.47 37.62
CA ARG A 115 6.00 24.05 37.35
C ARG A 115 4.90 23.47 38.25
N LEU A 116 4.88 23.86 39.52
CA LEU A 116 3.83 23.47 40.47
C LEU A 116 2.47 23.98 40.00
N TYR A 117 2.35 25.27 39.68
CA TYR A 117 1.12 25.84 39.13
C TYR A 117 0.66 25.10 37.88
N GLN A 118 1.57 24.79 36.99
CA GLN A 118 1.26 24.01 35.77
C GLN A 118 0.73 22.60 36.11
N SER A 119 1.36 21.92 37.06
CA SER A 119 0.98 20.56 37.49
C SER A 119 -0.39 20.47 38.15
N VAL A 120 -0.84 21.55 38.81
CA VAL A 120 -2.16 21.65 39.47
C VAL A 120 -3.22 22.36 38.62
N GLY A 121 -2.88 22.71 37.37
CA GLY A 121 -3.81 23.33 36.42
C GLY A 121 -3.98 24.84 36.55
N PHE A 122 -3.13 25.51 37.33
CA PHE A 122 -3.18 27.00 37.51
C PHE A 122 -2.30 27.67 36.43
N PHE A 123 -2.70 27.48 35.17
CA PHE A 123 -1.88 27.85 34.00
C PHE A 123 -1.63 29.35 33.91
N VAL A 124 -2.59 30.19 34.29
CA VAL A 124 -2.43 31.67 34.31
C VAL A 124 -1.33 32.08 35.28
N ASP A 125 -1.31 31.47 36.48
CA ASP A 125 -0.28 31.75 37.48
C ASP A 125 1.07 31.19 37.11
N ALA A 126 1.09 30.02 36.45
CA ALA A 126 2.30 29.46 35.87
C ALA A 126 2.92 30.40 34.82
N THR A 127 2.11 30.86 33.85
CA THR A 127 2.54 31.81 32.80
C THR A 127 3.13 33.06 33.41
N LYS A 128 2.41 33.72 34.32
CA LYS A 128 2.89 34.94 35.01
C LYS A 128 4.19 34.70 35.79
N THR A 129 4.37 33.52 36.31
CA THR A 129 5.56 33.19 37.10
C THR A 129 6.76 32.98 36.18
N TYR A 130 6.60 32.30 35.04
CA TYR A 130 7.66 32.19 34.00
C TYR A 130 8.01 33.59 33.45
N GLU A 131 7.02 34.38 33.08
CA GLU A 131 7.24 35.76 32.60
C GLU A 131 8.04 36.60 33.59
N LYS A 132 7.77 36.51 34.92
CA LYS A 132 8.55 37.19 35.94
C LYS A 132 9.98 36.72 36.03
N ILE A 133 10.26 35.44 35.77
CA ILE A 133 11.65 34.93 35.67
C ILE A 133 12.34 35.58 34.48
N LEU A 134 11.68 35.61 33.33
CA LEU A 134 12.24 36.15 32.10
C LEU A 134 12.43 37.66 32.10
N LEU A 135 11.67 38.41 32.92
CA LEU A 135 11.95 39.84 33.14
C LEU A 135 13.33 40.08 33.76
N LYS A 136 13.81 39.16 34.58
CA LYS A 136 15.11 39.27 35.25
C LYS A 136 16.21 38.51 34.52
N TYR A 137 15.85 37.41 33.86
CA TYR A 137 16.75 36.51 33.15
C TYR A 137 16.21 36.26 31.72
N PRO A 138 16.29 37.29 30.80
CA PRO A 138 15.67 37.19 29.47
C PRO A 138 16.13 36.00 28.64
N SER A 139 17.42 35.63 28.74
CA SER A 139 18.06 34.55 28.01
C SER A 139 18.05 33.21 28.78
N ASP A 140 17.18 33.04 29.80
CA ASP A 140 17.09 31.75 30.52
C ASP A 140 16.41 30.70 29.63
N GLU A 141 17.24 29.92 28.96
CA GLU A 141 16.83 28.92 27.96
C GLU A 141 15.74 27.97 28.51
N SER A 142 15.96 27.41 29.70
CA SER A 142 15.01 26.49 30.32
C SER A 142 13.63 27.11 30.50
N THR A 143 13.59 28.35 31.02
CA THR A 143 12.32 29.06 31.25
C THR A 143 11.61 29.42 29.94
N LEU A 144 12.36 29.82 28.90
CA LEU A 144 11.80 30.11 27.58
C LEU A 144 11.13 28.87 26.96
N TYR A 145 11.81 27.72 27.01
CA TYR A 145 11.22 26.48 26.47
C TYR A 145 10.01 26.01 27.27
N GLU A 146 10.06 26.05 28.61
CA GLU A 146 8.91 25.69 29.44
C GLU A 146 7.70 26.62 29.24
N LEU A 147 7.94 27.90 29.03
CA LEU A 147 6.88 28.85 28.72
C LEU A 147 6.27 28.60 27.33
N ALA A 148 7.10 28.32 26.33
CA ALA A 148 6.64 27.98 25.00
C ALA A 148 5.80 26.69 25.00
N GLU A 149 6.26 25.64 25.70
CA GLU A 149 5.51 24.39 25.88
C GLU A 149 4.16 24.63 26.59
N LEU A 150 4.14 25.49 27.62
CA LEU A 150 2.91 25.84 28.31
C LEU A 150 1.93 26.54 27.38
N TYR A 151 2.39 27.50 26.55
CA TYR A 151 1.55 28.16 25.55
C TYR A 151 1.04 27.18 24.49
N GLN A 152 1.86 26.23 24.05
CA GLN A 152 1.46 25.18 23.14
C GLN A 152 0.32 24.33 23.70
N ASN A 153 0.46 23.88 24.95
CA ASN A 153 -0.54 23.06 25.65
C ASN A 153 -1.87 23.82 25.86
N LEU A 154 -1.80 25.13 25.98
CA LEU A 154 -2.96 26.01 26.11
C LEU A 154 -3.57 26.43 24.75
N GLY A 155 -2.97 26.07 23.62
CA GLY A 155 -3.38 26.49 22.29
C GLY A 155 -3.16 27.99 22.03
N ARG A 156 -2.29 28.66 22.80
CA ARG A 156 -1.95 30.09 22.69
C ARG A 156 -0.81 30.27 21.69
N THR A 157 -1.13 30.10 20.41
CA THR A 157 -0.14 30.03 19.32
C THR A 157 0.63 31.35 19.14
N GLU A 158 -0.02 32.50 19.26
CA GLU A 158 0.62 33.80 19.10
C GLU A 158 1.70 34.05 20.17
N GLU A 159 1.38 33.76 21.42
CA GLU A 159 2.33 33.93 22.52
C GLU A 159 3.45 32.91 22.50
N MET A 160 3.13 31.71 22.05
CA MET A 160 4.16 30.68 21.81
C MET A 160 5.14 31.16 20.74
N PHE A 161 4.66 31.68 19.60
CA PHE A 161 5.52 32.22 18.54
C PHE A 161 6.33 33.41 19.03
N ALA A 162 5.74 34.33 19.78
CA ALA A 162 6.49 35.43 20.40
C ALA A 162 7.58 34.93 21.38
N THR A 163 7.34 33.80 22.04
CA THR A 163 8.37 33.17 22.89
C THR A 163 9.47 32.52 22.06
N PHE A 164 9.13 31.90 20.95
CA PHE A 164 10.09 31.37 19.99
C PHE A 164 10.94 32.49 19.36
N ASP A 165 10.34 33.65 19.05
CA ASP A 165 11.10 34.82 18.56
C ASP A 165 12.16 35.25 19.59
N LYS A 166 11.82 35.28 20.88
CA LYS A 166 12.79 35.58 21.94
C LYS A 166 13.89 34.52 22.03
N ILE A 167 13.56 33.24 21.86
CA ILE A 167 14.59 32.19 21.85
C ILE A 167 15.53 32.40 20.67
N GLU A 168 15.00 32.69 19.48
CA GLU A 168 15.80 32.95 18.28
C GLU A 168 16.66 34.21 18.40
N GLU A 169 16.16 35.26 19.04
CA GLU A 169 16.90 36.51 19.29
C GLU A 169 18.06 36.30 20.27
N GLU A 170 17.84 35.59 21.37
CA GLU A 170 18.81 35.41 22.44
C GLU A 170 19.80 34.24 22.20
N LEU A 171 19.34 33.19 21.55
CA LEU A 171 20.09 31.92 21.41
C LEU A 171 20.38 31.54 19.96
N GLY A 172 19.95 32.34 19.01
CA GLY A 172 20.06 32.10 17.57
C GLY A 172 19.01 31.10 17.06
N ILE A 173 18.96 30.97 15.73
CA ILE A 173 17.99 30.08 15.05
C ILE A 173 18.23 28.62 15.45
N LYS A 174 17.15 27.97 15.92
CA LYS A 174 17.14 26.58 16.34
C LYS A 174 16.26 25.74 15.41
N LEU A 175 16.82 24.68 14.86
CA LEU A 175 16.11 23.80 13.91
C LEU A 175 14.78 23.27 14.49
N GLU A 176 14.79 22.88 15.76
CA GLU A 176 13.61 22.33 16.44
C GLU A 176 12.46 23.33 16.49
N ILE A 177 12.76 24.60 16.76
CA ILE A 177 11.77 25.68 16.81
C ILE A 177 11.19 25.96 15.42
N VAL A 178 12.07 26.07 14.42
CA VAL A 178 11.65 26.28 13.03
C VAL A 178 10.75 25.14 12.56
N ARG A 179 11.12 23.88 12.85
CA ARG A 179 10.27 22.72 12.51
C ARG A 179 8.92 22.75 13.21
N GLU A 180 8.88 23.12 14.48
CA GLU A 180 7.62 23.24 15.21
C GLU A 180 6.74 24.37 14.65
N ARG A 181 7.30 25.53 14.31
CA ARG A 181 6.60 26.60 13.60
C ARG A 181 6.06 26.11 12.26
N GLN A 182 6.88 25.47 11.45
CA GLN A 182 6.46 24.90 10.16
C GLN A 182 5.28 23.95 10.33
N ARG A 183 5.32 23.06 11.33
CA ARG A 183 4.25 22.11 11.63
C ARG A 183 2.92 22.82 11.94
N ILE A 184 2.97 23.85 12.74
CA ILE A 184 1.78 24.63 13.14
C ILE A 184 1.24 25.44 11.95
N LEU A 185 2.11 26.12 11.22
CA LEU A 185 1.75 26.90 10.04
C LEU A 185 1.13 26.00 8.95
N MET A 186 1.66 24.80 8.75
CA MET A 186 1.06 23.79 7.87
C MET A 186 -0.35 23.40 8.31
N LYS A 187 -0.55 23.15 9.60
CA LYS A 187 -1.89 22.84 10.13
C LYS A 187 -2.89 23.96 9.87
N ASN A 188 -2.42 25.21 9.92
CA ASN A 188 -3.21 26.42 9.66
C ASN A 188 -3.30 26.77 8.16
N ARG A 189 -2.66 25.98 7.28
CA ARG A 189 -2.55 26.23 5.83
C ARG A 189 -1.87 27.55 5.46
N ASP A 190 -1.02 28.04 6.33
CA ASP A 190 -0.18 29.22 6.08
C ASP A 190 1.11 28.81 5.37
N LEU A 191 1.01 28.64 4.06
CA LEU A 191 2.14 28.22 3.23
C LEU A 191 3.22 29.31 3.16
N ASP A 192 2.84 30.57 3.16
CA ASP A 192 3.80 31.68 3.08
C ASP A 192 4.62 31.79 4.39
N GLY A 193 3.99 31.54 5.53
CA GLY A 193 4.68 31.40 6.81
C GLY A 193 5.69 30.24 6.81
N VAL A 194 5.32 29.08 6.26
CA VAL A 194 6.23 27.94 6.13
C VAL A 194 7.44 28.28 5.25
N ILE A 195 7.22 28.97 4.12
CA ILE A 195 8.29 29.43 3.23
C ILE A 195 9.24 30.40 3.98
N ALA A 196 8.70 31.31 4.78
CA ALA A 196 9.49 32.24 5.59
C ALA A 196 10.39 31.49 6.60
N GLU A 197 9.86 30.46 7.24
CA GLU A 197 10.65 29.62 8.16
C GLU A 197 11.76 28.84 7.45
N TYR A 198 11.55 28.33 6.22
CA TYR A 198 12.63 27.75 5.42
C TYR A 198 13.71 28.77 5.07
N LYS A 199 13.31 30.00 4.71
CA LYS A 199 14.28 31.07 4.40
C LYS A 199 15.12 31.43 5.60
N LYS A 200 14.57 31.48 6.80
CA LYS A 200 15.33 31.67 8.05
C LYS A 200 16.43 30.61 8.20
N LEU A 201 16.13 29.33 7.92
CA LEU A 201 17.15 28.26 7.97
C LEU A 201 18.23 28.45 6.90
N ILE A 202 17.85 28.81 5.68
CA ILE A 202 18.80 29.04 4.59
C ILE A 202 19.73 30.19 4.92
N ASP A 203 19.23 31.29 5.50
CA ASP A 203 19.99 32.44 5.88
C ASP A 203 20.92 32.18 7.09
N ALA A 204 20.44 31.42 8.06
CA ALA A 204 21.20 31.02 9.24
C ALA A 204 22.30 29.98 8.93
N TYR A 205 22.06 29.12 7.95
CA TYR A 205 22.95 28.01 7.59
C TYR A 205 23.23 27.98 6.08
N PRO A 206 23.90 28.98 5.52
CA PRO A 206 24.06 29.15 4.06
C PRO A 206 24.86 28.04 3.38
N ASN A 207 25.68 27.31 4.13
CA ASN A 207 26.44 26.16 3.63
C ASN A 207 25.64 24.86 3.60
N GLU A 208 24.47 24.82 4.26
CA GLU A 208 23.62 23.63 4.34
C GLU A 208 22.58 23.63 3.22
N ASN A 209 22.92 22.95 2.12
CA ASN A 209 22.09 22.90 0.91
C ASN A 209 20.75 22.21 1.11
N ALA A 210 20.67 21.34 2.10
CA ALA A 210 19.48 20.56 2.37
C ALA A 210 18.24 21.45 2.57
N TYR A 211 18.37 22.55 3.29
CA TYR A 211 17.24 23.44 3.57
C TYR A 211 16.66 24.11 2.31
N ARG A 212 17.51 24.49 1.36
CA ARG A 212 17.05 25.05 0.07
C ARG A 212 16.39 23.97 -0.79
N ILE A 213 16.95 22.78 -0.81
CA ILE A 213 16.36 21.64 -1.53
C ILE A 213 14.99 21.27 -0.93
N GLU A 214 14.86 21.27 0.40
CA GLU A 214 13.59 21.04 1.08
C GLU A 214 12.56 22.13 0.75
N LEU A 215 12.98 23.40 0.69
CA LEU A 215 12.13 24.51 0.27
C LEU A 215 11.61 24.31 -1.16
N ILE A 216 12.51 23.96 -2.09
CA ILE A 216 12.13 23.71 -3.49
C ILE A 216 11.12 22.57 -3.57
N ASP A 217 11.36 21.46 -2.88
CA ASP A 217 10.45 20.30 -2.81
C ASP A 217 9.07 20.72 -2.25
N PHE A 218 9.07 21.45 -1.14
CA PHE A 218 7.85 22.01 -0.54
C PHE A 218 7.07 22.90 -1.51
N LEU A 219 7.75 23.79 -2.24
CA LEU A 219 7.13 24.68 -3.23
C LEU A 219 6.49 23.91 -4.39
N ILE A 220 7.17 22.87 -4.89
CA ILE A 220 6.65 22.00 -5.96
C ILE A 220 5.39 21.26 -5.49
N GLN A 221 5.45 20.65 -4.31
CA GLN A 221 4.32 19.91 -3.74
C GLN A 221 3.08 20.79 -3.53
N ASN A 222 3.29 22.09 -3.24
CA ASN A 222 2.23 23.07 -3.06
C ASN A 222 1.92 23.89 -4.33
N LYS A 223 2.41 23.46 -5.50
CA LYS A 223 2.17 24.08 -6.82
C LYS A 223 2.59 25.55 -6.93
N ARG A 224 3.63 25.94 -6.16
CA ARG A 224 4.27 27.27 -6.22
C ARG A 224 5.44 27.22 -7.22
N THR A 225 5.13 26.89 -8.47
CA THR A 225 6.11 26.52 -9.52
C THR A 225 7.09 27.66 -9.83
N GLU A 226 6.63 28.92 -9.93
CA GLU A 226 7.49 30.07 -10.19
C GLU A 226 8.50 30.29 -9.05
N GLN A 227 8.05 30.13 -7.81
CA GLN A 227 8.93 30.28 -6.65
C GLN A 227 9.95 29.14 -6.59
N ALA A 228 9.52 27.91 -6.90
CA ALA A 228 10.42 26.76 -6.98
C ALA A 228 11.52 26.96 -8.05
N SER A 229 11.15 27.44 -9.23
CA SER A 229 12.09 27.75 -10.31
C SER A 229 13.11 28.82 -9.88
N ALA A 230 12.65 29.88 -9.22
CA ALA A 230 13.53 30.94 -8.72
C ALA A 230 14.53 30.40 -7.67
N GLU A 231 14.11 29.53 -6.76
CA GLU A 231 15.01 28.93 -5.77
C GLU A 231 16.02 27.95 -6.40
N ILE A 232 15.63 27.25 -7.48
CA ILE A 232 16.56 26.42 -8.27
C ILE A 232 17.61 27.31 -8.96
N GLU A 233 17.20 28.40 -9.59
CA GLU A 233 18.14 29.35 -10.20
C GLU A 233 19.11 29.93 -9.18
N LEU A 234 18.65 30.26 -7.98
CA LEU A 234 19.50 30.71 -6.89
C LEU A 234 20.50 29.63 -6.44
N TYR A 235 20.05 28.36 -6.40
CA TYR A 235 20.95 27.24 -6.08
C TYR A 235 22.03 27.07 -7.14
N GLU A 236 21.67 27.10 -8.44
CA GLU A 236 22.57 26.84 -9.56
C GLU A 236 23.55 27.99 -9.86
N LYS A 237 23.35 29.22 -9.30
CA LYS A 237 24.31 30.32 -9.41
C LYS A 237 25.66 30.00 -8.80
N ASP A 238 25.64 29.29 -7.68
CA ASP A 238 26.86 29.08 -6.88
C ASP A 238 27.31 27.61 -6.88
N LYS A 239 26.48 26.69 -7.40
CA LYS A 239 26.69 25.24 -7.27
C LYS A 239 26.25 24.49 -8.52
N PRO A 240 26.96 23.41 -8.89
CA PRO A 240 26.53 22.56 -10.00
C PRO A 240 25.22 21.86 -9.66
N SER A 241 24.39 21.63 -10.68
CA SER A 241 23.18 20.87 -10.56
C SER A 241 23.47 19.44 -10.10
N THR A 242 22.80 19.02 -9.04
CA THR A 242 22.91 17.65 -8.51
C THR A 242 21.78 16.78 -9.07
N SER A 243 21.90 15.44 -8.97
CA SER A 243 20.81 14.53 -9.35
C SER A 243 19.49 14.92 -8.67
N ARG A 244 19.50 15.35 -7.41
CA ARG A 244 18.30 15.79 -6.70
C ARG A 244 17.71 17.05 -7.33
N ILE A 245 18.51 18.03 -7.71
CA ILE A 245 18.04 19.24 -8.40
C ILE A 245 17.48 18.89 -9.79
N MET A 246 18.14 18.00 -10.52
CA MET A 246 17.64 17.52 -11.82
C MET A 246 16.29 16.85 -11.69
N LEU A 247 16.08 16.05 -10.65
CA LEU A 247 14.78 15.44 -10.36
C LEU A 247 13.69 16.48 -10.07
N LEU A 248 13.99 17.50 -9.27
CA LEU A 248 13.06 18.60 -8.98
C LEU A 248 12.73 19.40 -10.24
N LYS A 249 13.72 19.66 -11.09
CA LYS A 249 13.50 20.27 -12.43
C LYS A 249 12.64 19.38 -13.33
N SER A 250 12.84 18.08 -13.31
CA SER A 250 12.01 17.11 -14.03
C SER A 250 10.55 17.17 -13.56
N GLU A 251 10.33 17.24 -12.26
CA GLU A 251 8.99 17.35 -11.68
C GLU A 251 8.32 18.68 -12.05
N LEU A 252 9.04 19.80 -12.03
CA LEU A 252 8.54 21.08 -12.50
C LEU A 252 8.15 21.05 -13.97
N ALA A 253 9.00 20.51 -14.85
CA ALA A 253 8.72 20.35 -16.26
C ALA A 253 7.48 19.44 -16.49
N TRP A 254 7.34 18.38 -15.66
CA TRP A 254 6.15 17.53 -15.68
C TRP A 254 4.88 18.30 -15.34
N LEU A 255 4.90 19.12 -14.29
CA LEU A 255 3.77 19.96 -13.87
C LEU A 255 3.43 21.03 -14.91
N ALA A 256 4.44 21.59 -15.59
CA ALA A 256 4.26 22.52 -16.69
C ALA A 256 3.72 21.88 -18.00
N GLY A 257 3.63 20.53 -18.04
CA GLY A 257 3.21 19.79 -19.25
C GLY A 257 4.34 19.57 -20.25
N GLU A 258 5.56 19.96 -19.96
CA GLU A 258 6.77 19.81 -20.79
C GLU A 258 7.33 18.39 -20.69
N ARG A 259 6.55 17.39 -21.14
CA ARG A 259 6.83 15.96 -20.95
C ARG A 259 8.20 15.53 -21.46
N VAL A 260 8.59 16.00 -22.65
CA VAL A 260 9.89 15.65 -23.25
C VAL A 260 11.01 16.12 -22.33
N ARG A 261 10.96 17.39 -21.91
CA ARG A 261 11.98 17.96 -21.02
C ARG A 261 12.04 17.28 -19.65
N ALA A 262 10.88 16.90 -19.11
CA ALA A 262 10.82 16.15 -17.86
C ALA A 262 11.59 14.82 -17.95
N PHE A 263 11.38 14.05 -19.01
CA PHE A 263 12.10 12.78 -19.20
C PHE A 263 13.58 12.96 -19.50
N GLU A 264 13.98 14.00 -20.25
CA GLU A 264 15.41 14.31 -20.46
C GLU A 264 16.12 14.59 -19.14
N LEU A 265 15.54 15.43 -18.28
CA LEU A 265 16.08 15.74 -16.96
C LEU A 265 16.12 14.52 -16.04
N LEU A 266 15.12 13.61 -16.16
CA LEU A 266 15.11 12.36 -15.45
C LEU A 266 16.26 11.44 -15.90
N GLU A 267 16.49 11.32 -17.19
CA GLU A 267 17.63 10.55 -17.75
C GLU A 267 18.97 11.13 -17.31
N GLU A 268 19.12 12.46 -17.35
CA GLU A 268 20.32 13.14 -16.85
C GLU A 268 20.56 12.84 -15.35
N ALA A 269 19.48 12.90 -14.53
CA ALA A 269 19.57 12.60 -13.10
C ALA A 269 19.96 11.15 -12.83
N PHE A 270 19.50 10.22 -13.65
CA PHE A 270 19.80 8.79 -13.53
C PHE A 270 21.21 8.44 -14.00
N GLY A 271 21.76 9.16 -14.97
CA GLY A 271 23.13 9.02 -15.43
C GLY A 271 24.18 9.46 -14.41
N ALA A 272 23.81 10.31 -13.45
CA ALA A 272 24.67 10.67 -12.35
C ALA A 272 24.67 9.55 -11.28
N SER A 273 25.84 9.09 -10.85
CA SER A 273 26.04 7.90 -9.99
C SER A 273 25.48 8.03 -8.55
N ALA A 274 24.81 9.12 -8.22
CA ALA A 274 24.36 9.42 -6.86
C ALA A 274 23.05 8.74 -6.42
N LEU A 275 22.30 8.16 -7.36
CA LEU A 275 21.01 7.51 -7.08
C LEU A 275 21.15 5.99 -7.12
N ASP A 276 20.71 5.33 -6.05
CA ASP A 276 20.64 3.87 -6.01
C ASP A 276 19.49 3.32 -6.88
N PHE A 277 19.55 2.03 -7.16
CA PHE A 277 18.53 1.34 -7.96
C PHE A 277 17.12 1.52 -7.40
N GLN A 278 16.93 1.37 -6.09
CA GLN A 278 15.62 1.41 -5.47
C GLN A 278 14.96 2.79 -5.63
N THR A 279 15.76 3.85 -5.50
CA THR A 279 15.31 5.24 -5.71
C THR A 279 14.92 5.47 -7.17
N LYS A 280 15.76 5.08 -8.13
CA LYS A 280 15.45 5.18 -9.58
C LYS A 280 14.17 4.41 -9.92
N PHE A 281 14.04 3.19 -9.42
CA PHE A 281 12.86 2.34 -9.62
C PHE A 281 11.58 2.97 -9.09
N GLN A 282 11.61 3.51 -7.87
CA GLN A 282 10.45 4.17 -7.27
C GLN A 282 10.02 5.40 -8.06
N ILE A 283 10.97 6.18 -8.55
CA ILE A 283 10.70 7.36 -9.38
C ILE A 283 9.97 6.94 -10.68
N LEU A 284 10.48 5.93 -11.40
CA LEU A 284 9.83 5.43 -12.61
C LEU A 284 8.42 4.90 -12.35
N SER A 285 8.23 4.19 -11.25
CA SER A 285 6.91 3.70 -10.83
C SER A 285 5.94 4.84 -10.55
N ASN A 286 6.42 5.94 -9.93
CA ASN A 286 5.61 7.13 -9.70
C ASN A 286 5.22 7.80 -11.03
N TYR A 287 6.17 8.01 -11.95
CA TYR A 287 5.87 8.58 -13.26
C TYR A 287 4.86 7.72 -14.04
N LEU A 288 4.99 6.41 -13.98
CA LEU A 288 4.04 5.48 -14.61
C LEU A 288 2.62 5.64 -14.03
N SER A 289 2.50 5.81 -12.72
CA SER A 289 1.20 6.00 -12.06
C SER A 289 0.53 7.35 -12.41
N MET A 290 1.31 8.34 -12.85
CA MET A 290 0.86 9.70 -13.15
C MET A 290 0.44 9.88 -14.62
N THR A 291 0.61 8.88 -15.48
CA THR A 291 0.29 8.96 -16.89
C THR A 291 -0.48 7.77 -17.43
N SER A 292 -1.40 8.05 -18.37
CA SER A 292 -2.04 7.04 -19.21
C SER A 292 -1.65 7.16 -20.68
N LYS A 293 -0.77 8.14 -21.03
CA LYS A 293 -0.40 8.43 -22.42
C LYS A 293 0.58 7.38 -22.95
N PRO A 294 0.34 6.81 -24.13
CA PRO A 294 1.25 5.82 -24.74
C PRO A 294 2.69 6.34 -24.90
N GLU A 295 2.86 7.59 -25.34
CA GLU A 295 4.17 8.19 -25.60
C GLU A 295 5.01 8.33 -24.32
N ASP A 296 4.36 8.62 -23.19
CA ASP A 296 5.05 8.69 -21.89
C ASP A 296 5.43 7.28 -21.42
N ARG A 297 4.56 6.28 -21.63
CA ARG A 297 4.87 4.87 -21.31
C ARG A 297 6.04 4.34 -22.12
N GLU A 298 6.11 4.65 -23.41
CA GLU A 298 7.25 4.27 -24.25
C GLU A 298 8.57 4.84 -23.70
N ARG A 299 8.58 6.12 -23.28
CA ARG A 299 9.76 6.73 -22.65
C ARG A 299 10.13 6.06 -21.33
N ILE A 300 9.14 5.84 -20.47
CA ILE A 300 9.36 5.11 -19.20
C ILE A 300 9.94 3.72 -19.49
N THR A 301 9.39 3.02 -20.48
CA THR A 301 9.89 1.69 -20.88
C THR A 301 11.34 1.75 -21.34
N ARG A 302 11.70 2.75 -22.14
CA ARG A 302 13.09 2.94 -22.59
C ARG A 302 14.04 3.19 -21.41
N ILE A 303 13.67 4.11 -20.50
CA ILE A 303 14.49 4.41 -19.32
C ILE A 303 14.58 3.17 -18.41
N SER A 304 13.48 2.42 -18.26
CA SER A 304 13.47 1.20 -17.45
C SER A 304 14.33 0.09 -18.05
N LYS A 305 14.40 -0.04 -19.38
CA LYS A 305 15.32 -0.95 -20.06
C LYS A 305 16.77 -0.61 -19.74
N ASN A 306 17.14 0.66 -19.86
CA ASN A 306 18.50 1.13 -19.49
C ASN A 306 18.80 0.81 -18.01
N LEU A 307 17.85 1.07 -17.11
CA LEU A 307 18.01 0.75 -15.68
C LEU A 307 18.19 -0.75 -15.43
N ALA A 308 17.47 -1.60 -16.18
CA ALA A 308 17.58 -3.04 -16.08
C ALA A 308 18.92 -3.56 -16.62
N ASP A 309 19.43 -2.94 -17.69
CA ASP A 309 20.74 -3.28 -18.27
C ASP A 309 21.91 -2.85 -17.36
N GLU A 310 21.79 -1.69 -16.68
CA GLU A 310 22.74 -1.24 -15.66
C GLU A 310 22.72 -2.13 -14.39
N ASN A 311 21.58 -2.79 -14.12
CA ASN A 311 21.36 -3.61 -12.92
C ASN A 311 20.94 -5.04 -13.26
N PRO A 312 21.79 -5.83 -13.95
CA PRO A 312 21.39 -7.13 -14.50
C PRO A 312 21.13 -8.22 -13.45
N ARG A 313 21.44 -7.95 -12.18
CA ARG A 313 21.16 -8.86 -11.04
C ARG A 313 19.90 -8.49 -10.25
N GLU A 314 19.23 -7.42 -10.64
CA GLU A 314 18.01 -6.96 -10.00
C GLU A 314 16.78 -7.52 -10.73
N TYR A 315 16.19 -8.61 -10.21
CA TYR A 315 15.03 -9.25 -10.83
C TYR A 315 13.85 -8.30 -10.98
N LYS A 316 13.68 -7.36 -10.03
CA LYS A 316 12.60 -6.36 -10.07
C LYS A 316 12.71 -5.44 -11.28
N ALA A 317 13.95 -5.08 -11.68
CA ALA A 317 14.16 -4.28 -12.88
C ALA A 317 13.70 -5.02 -14.12
N GLN A 318 14.09 -6.28 -14.24
CA GLN A 318 13.72 -7.13 -15.37
C GLN A 318 12.19 -7.36 -15.40
N ALA A 319 11.59 -7.73 -14.28
CA ALA A 319 10.14 -7.94 -14.19
C ALA A 319 9.33 -6.67 -14.53
N PHE A 320 9.78 -5.52 -14.06
CA PHE A 320 9.13 -4.23 -14.35
C PHE A 320 9.14 -3.88 -15.83
N VAL A 321 10.26 -4.13 -16.52
CA VAL A 321 10.31 -3.96 -17.98
C VAL A 321 9.35 -4.94 -18.66
N GLY A 322 9.26 -6.18 -18.18
CA GLY A 322 8.27 -7.15 -18.65
C GLY A 322 6.84 -6.63 -18.52
N ASP A 323 6.48 -6.09 -17.34
CA ASP A 323 5.15 -5.51 -17.09
C ASP A 323 4.83 -4.34 -18.04
N LEU A 324 5.81 -3.46 -18.27
CA LEU A 324 5.66 -2.33 -19.20
C LEU A 324 5.49 -2.79 -20.66
N LEU A 325 6.26 -3.78 -21.09
CA LEU A 325 6.15 -4.33 -22.44
C LEU A 325 4.81 -5.03 -22.65
N TYR A 326 4.32 -5.77 -21.66
CA TYR A 326 3.00 -6.37 -21.69
C TYR A 326 1.90 -5.31 -21.87
N GLN A 327 1.96 -4.23 -21.07
CA GLN A 327 1.01 -3.11 -21.17
C GLN A 327 1.08 -2.37 -22.50
N ASN A 328 2.24 -2.36 -23.15
CA ASN A 328 2.44 -1.76 -24.47
C ASN A 328 2.06 -2.72 -25.62
N GLY A 329 1.67 -3.97 -25.34
CA GLY A 329 1.27 -4.97 -26.32
C GLY A 329 2.44 -5.78 -26.93
N ASP A 330 3.68 -5.55 -26.50
CA ASP A 330 4.87 -6.29 -26.96
C ASP A 330 5.05 -7.56 -26.11
N LYS A 331 4.17 -8.53 -26.37
CA LYS A 331 4.09 -9.77 -25.58
C LYS A 331 5.33 -10.65 -25.72
N GLU A 332 5.91 -10.72 -26.91
CA GLU A 332 7.12 -11.50 -27.16
C GLU A 332 8.31 -11.00 -26.35
N ALA A 333 8.58 -9.71 -26.42
CA ALA A 333 9.66 -9.11 -25.65
C ALA A 333 9.40 -9.15 -24.14
N CYS A 334 8.14 -9.06 -23.71
CA CYS A 334 7.75 -9.16 -22.32
C CYS A 334 8.17 -10.51 -21.71
N VAL A 335 7.93 -11.65 -22.41
CA VAL A 335 8.34 -12.98 -21.96
C VAL A 335 9.86 -13.06 -21.76
N GLU A 336 10.65 -12.49 -22.67
CA GLU A 336 12.11 -12.48 -22.54
C GLU A 336 12.59 -11.82 -21.25
N TYR A 337 12.01 -10.66 -20.89
CA TYR A 337 12.36 -9.95 -19.67
C TYR A 337 11.88 -10.68 -18.40
N TYR A 338 10.73 -11.30 -18.42
CA TYR A 338 10.29 -12.15 -17.31
C TYR A 338 11.19 -13.38 -17.13
N LEU A 339 11.63 -14.01 -18.22
CA LEU A 339 12.60 -15.11 -18.18
C LEU A 339 13.96 -14.66 -17.58
N ARG A 340 14.41 -13.44 -17.89
CA ARG A 340 15.59 -12.86 -17.23
C ARG A 340 15.34 -12.69 -15.73
N ALA A 341 14.17 -12.24 -15.32
CA ALA A 341 13.82 -12.05 -13.92
C ALA A 341 13.82 -13.36 -13.13
N ILE A 342 13.24 -14.45 -13.65
CA ILE A 342 13.21 -15.76 -12.97
C ILE A 342 14.58 -16.44 -12.92
N ARG A 343 15.47 -16.20 -13.88
CA ARG A 343 16.86 -16.69 -13.81
C ARG A 343 17.63 -16.09 -12.64
N ILE A 344 17.26 -14.87 -12.22
CA ILE A 344 17.85 -14.19 -11.07
C ILE A 344 17.17 -14.63 -9.77
N SER A 345 15.84 -14.73 -9.78
CA SER A 345 15.03 -15.06 -8.61
C SER A 345 13.93 -16.07 -8.97
N PRO A 346 14.27 -17.36 -9.07
CA PRO A 346 13.32 -18.39 -9.50
C PRO A 346 12.19 -18.66 -8.50
N ALA A 347 12.38 -18.28 -7.22
CA ALA A 347 11.35 -18.41 -6.19
C ALA A 347 10.35 -17.22 -6.20
N ASN A 348 9.99 -16.72 -7.38
CA ASN A 348 8.99 -15.67 -7.55
C ASN A 348 7.79 -16.17 -8.37
N PHE A 349 6.75 -16.60 -7.67
CA PHE A 349 5.58 -17.21 -8.30
C PHE A 349 4.86 -16.28 -9.28
N SER A 350 4.72 -14.97 -8.95
CA SER A 350 3.99 -14.03 -9.81
C SER A 350 4.67 -13.87 -11.18
N VAL A 351 5.99 -13.90 -11.24
CA VAL A 351 6.71 -13.80 -12.52
C VAL A 351 6.49 -15.06 -13.37
N TRP A 352 6.54 -16.26 -12.77
CA TRP A 352 6.21 -17.50 -13.45
C TRP A 352 4.78 -17.49 -14.00
N GLN A 353 3.84 -17.03 -13.20
CA GLN A 353 2.45 -16.90 -13.62
C GLN A 353 2.30 -15.94 -14.80
N ASN A 354 3.01 -14.82 -14.79
CA ASN A 354 3.00 -13.86 -15.91
C ASN A 354 3.56 -14.50 -17.19
N ILE A 355 4.69 -15.23 -17.11
CA ILE A 355 5.28 -15.94 -18.26
C ILE A 355 4.24 -16.88 -18.87
N ILE A 356 3.71 -17.78 -18.07
CA ILE A 356 2.79 -18.84 -18.51
C ILE A 356 1.51 -18.24 -19.13
N ASN A 357 0.95 -17.19 -18.51
CA ASN A 357 -0.24 -16.52 -19.01
C ASN A 357 0.03 -15.87 -20.37
N VAL A 358 1.15 -15.15 -20.51
CA VAL A 358 1.48 -14.47 -21.78
C VAL A 358 1.78 -15.50 -22.88
N GLU A 359 2.47 -16.58 -22.57
CA GLU A 359 2.71 -17.65 -23.53
C GLU A 359 1.43 -18.37 -23.97
N ALA A 360 0.49 -18.56 -23.05
CA ALA A 360 -0.85 -19.08 -23.37
C ALA A 360 -1.63 -18.13 -24.27
N GLU A 361 -1.60 -16.81 -24.00
CA GLU A 361 -2.18 -15.80 -24.88
C GLU A 361 -1.56 -15.75 -26.28
N LEU A 362 -0.28 -16.15 -26.39
CA LEU A 362 0.44 -16.28 -27.66
C LEU A 362 0.26 -17.66 -28.32
N ASN A 363 -0.55 -18.55 -27.74
CA ASN A 363 -0.74 -19.93 -28.16
C ASN A 363 0.55 -20.77 -28.20
N LYS A 364 1.59 -20.40 -27.39
CA LYS A 364 2.88 -21.09 -27.31
C LYS A 364 2.83 -22.22 -26.28
N TYR A 365 1.97 -23.22 -26.51
CA TYR A 365 1.67 -24.25 -25.51
C TYR A 365 2.85 -25.14 -25.16
N ASP A 366 3.82 -25.34 -26.06
CA ASP A 366 5.07 -26.04 -25.75
C ASP A 366 5.89 -25.28 -24.69
N SER A 367 5.97 -23.95 -24.80
CA SER A 367 6.62 -23.09 -23.79
C SER A 367 5.83 -23.09 -22.48
N VAL A 368 4.49 -22.99 -22.54
CA VAL A 368 3.62 -23.11 -21.37
C VAL A 368 3.90 -24.39 -20.60
N LEU A 369 4.03 -25.52 -21.31
CA LEU A 369 4.36 -26.82 -20.69
C LEU A 369 5.71 -26.77 -19.98
N VAL A 370 6.76 -26.37 -20.70
CA VAL A 370 8.13 -26.31 -20.16
C VAL A 370 8.19 -25.42 -18.92
N HIS A 371 7.69 -24.20 -19.02
CA HIS A 371 7.78 -23.25 -17.90
C HIS A 371 6.86 -23.60 -16.74
N SER A 372 5.73 -24.27 -16.98
CA SER A 372 4.88 -24.79 -15.91
C SER A 372 5.58 -25.92 -15.13
N GLU A 373 6.26 -26.85 -15.82
CA GLU A 373 7.02 -27.92 -15.18
C GLU A 373 8.23 -27.36 -14.39
N GLU A 374 8.97 -26.39 -14.95
CA GLU A 374 10.06 -25.72 -14.24
C GLU A 374 9.54 -24.98 -13.00
N ALA A 375 8.43 -24.26 -13.10
CA ALA A 375 7.84 -23.56 -11.97
C ALA A 375 7.37 -24.51 -10.85
N LEU A 376 6.94 -25.74 -11.18
CA LEU A 376 6.56 -26.76 -10.22
C LEU A 376 7.73 -27.26 -9.35
N GLU A 377 8.98 -27.13 -9.81
CA GLU A 377 10.14 -27.43 -8.98
C GLU A 377 10.25 -26.50 -7.76
N TYR A 378 9.83 -25.23 -7.93
CA TYR A 378 9.84 -24.21 -6.88
C TYR A 378 8.51 -24.13 -6.13
N PHE A 379 7.41 -24.43 -6.80
CA PHE A 379 6.04 -24.24 -6.28
C PHE A 379 5.18 -25.50 -6.43
N PRO A 380 5.53 -26.63 -5.79
CA PRO A 380 4.89 -27.93 -6.01
C PRO A 380 3.43 -28.02 -5.54
N ASN A 381 2.91 -27.01 -4.85
CA ASN A 381 1.54 -26.99 -4.31
C ASN A 381 0.62 -26.00 -5.05
N GLN A 382 1.00 -25.51 -6.21
CA GLN A 382 0.21 -24.55 -6.99
C GLN A 382 -0.63 -25.28 -8.04
N ALA A 383 -1.95 -25.37 -7.78
CA ALA A 383 -2.90 -26.06 -8.65
C ALA A 383 -2.82 -25.57 -10.11
N LEU A 384 -2.73 -24.24 -10.29
CA LEU A 384 -2.72 -23.63 -11.62
C LEU A 384 -1.55 -24.08 -12.50
N LEU A 385 -0.38 -24.32 -11.91
CA LEU A 385 0.78 -24.84 -12.67
C LEU A 385 0.52 -26.26 -13.21
N TYR A 386 -0.10 -27.11 -12.40
CA TYR A 386 -0.50 -28.45 -12.85
C TYR A 386 -1.57 -28.39 -13.94
N TYR A 387 -2.46 -27.42 -13.88
CA TYR A 387 -3.46 -27.19 -14.93
C TYR A 387 -2.77 -26.87 -16.24
N PHE A 388 -1.85 -25.91 -16.26
CA PHE A 388 -1.14 -25.53 -17.49
C PHE A 388 -0.24 -26.66 -18.01
N ALA A 389 0.47 -27.37 -17.14
CA ALA A 389 1.25 -28.55 -17.56
C ALA A 389 0.34 -29.65 -18.11
N GLY A 390 -0.81 -29.90 -17.47
CA GLY A 390 -1.80 -30.84 -17.95
C GLY A 390 -2.39 -30.48 -19.31
N THR A 391 -2.65 -29.18 -19.53
CA THR A 391 -3.11 -28.64 -20.83
C THR A 391 -2.06 -28.80 -21.90
N GLY A 392 -0.80 -28.45 -21.62
CA GLY A 392 0.29 -28.62 -22.58
C GLY A 392 0.49 -30.10 -22.99
N HIS A 393 0.44 -31.02 -22.01
CA HIS A 393 0.47 -32.44 -22.31
C HIS A 393 -0.74 -32.93 -23.12
N LEU A 394 -1.93 -32.38 -22.86
CA LEU A 394 -3.15 -32.71 -23.57
C LEU A 394 -3.05 -32.33 -25.07
N ILE A 395 -2.60 -31.10 -25.34
CA ILE A 395 -2.41 -30.57 -26.68
C ILE A 395 -1.36 -31.41 -27.43
N ASN A 396 -0.31 -31.85 -26.76
CA ASN A 396 0.73 -32.73 -27.33
C ASN A 396 0.33 -34.22 -27.41
N ASN A 397 -0.96 -34.54 -27.14
CA ASN A 397 -1.50 -35.89 -27.12
C ASN A 397 -0.80 -36.85 -26.12
N ASP A 398 -0.05 -36.30 -25.13
CA ASP A 398 0.51 -37.12 -24.04
C ASP A 398 -0.53 -37.25 -22.90
N TYR A 399 -1.61 -37.94 -23.23
CA TYR A 399 -2.77 -38.08 -22.34
C TYR A 399 -2.41 -38.67 -20.96
N LYS A 400 -1.40 -39.56 -20.90
CA LYS A 400 -0.98 -40.16 -19.63
C LYS A 400 -0.36 -39.13 -18.69
N LYS A 401 0.51 -38.28 -19.21
CA LYS A 401 1.09 -37.19 -18.40
C LYS A 401 0.08 -36.13 -18.09
N SER A 402 -0.80 -35.78 -19.04
CA SER A 402 -1.91 -34.87 -18.83
C SER A 402 -2.76 -35.32 -17.62
N VAL A 403 -3.25 -36.56 -17.61
CA VAL A 403 -4.02 -37.10 -16.48
C VAL A 403 -3.23 -37.05 -15.18
N ARG A 404 -1.93 -37.37 -15.17
CA ARG A 404 -1.09 -37.31 -13.96
C ARG A 404 -1.03 -35.90 -13.40
N SER A 405 -0.75 -34.92 -14.23
CA SER A 405 -0.66 -33.52 -13.84
C SER A 405 -2.01 -33.01 -13.32
N LEU A 406 -3.09 -33.23 -14.07
CA LEU A 406 -4.42 -32.77 -13.70
C LEU A 406 -4.94 -33.43 -12.40
N GLU A 407 -4.75 -34.75 -12.23
CA GLU A 407 -5.13 -35.45 -10.98
C GLU A 407 -4.30 -34.99 -9.77
N GLN A 408 -3.05 -34.58 -9.99
CA GLN A 408 -2.24 -34.02 -8.91
C GLN A 408 -2.67 -32.60 -8.58
N GLY A 409 -2.86 -31.74 -9.58
CA GLY A 409 -3.24 -30.33 -9.39
C GLY A 409 -4.58 -30.18 -8.69
N LYS A 410 -5.54 -31.04 -9.04
CA LYS A 410 -6.88 -31.08 -8.41
C LYS A 410 -6.84 -31.23 -6.89
N LYS A 411 -5.77 -31.81 -6.31
CA LYS A 411 -5.62 -31.97 -4.86
C LYS A 411 -5.25 -30.66 -4.14
N TYR A 412 -4.78 -29.66 -4.87
CA TYR A 412 -4.30 -28.39 -4.32
C TYR A 412 -5.30 -27.26 -4.45
N THR A 413 -6.54 -27.55 -4.86
CA THR A 413 -7.61 -26.57 -4.93
C THR A 413 -8.91 -27.12 -4.36
N ILE A 414 -9.71 -26.22 -3.78
CA ILE A 414 -11.10 -26.46 -3.37
C ILE A 414 -12.04 -25.48 -4.09
N ASP A 415 -11.50 -24.63 -4.96
CA ASP A 415 -12.25 -23.67 -5.75
C ASP A 415 -13.11 -24.43 -6.79
N PRO A 416 -14.45 -24.33 -6.76
CA PRO A 416 -15.34 -25.04 -7.67
C PRO A 416 -15.10 -24.68 -9.14
N ASP A 417 -14.76 -23.42 -9.44
CA ASP A 417 -14.50 -22.97 -10.81
C ASP A 417 -13.24 -23.63 -11.36
N LEU A 418 -12.15 -23.63 -10.58
CA LEU A 418 -10.92 -24.29 -10.97
C LEU A 418 -11.09 -25.82 -11.02
N LEU A 419 -11.84 -26.42 -10.11
CA LEU A 419 -12.17 -27.85 -10.14
C LEU A 419 -12.95 -28.21 -11.41
N THR A 420 -13.86 -27.36 -11.86
CA THR A 420 -14.60 -27.56 -13.12
C THR A 420 -13.66 -27.64 -14.31
N VAL A 421 -12.67 -26.75 -14.37
CA VAL A 421 -11.67 -26.74 -15.44
C VAL A 421 -10.82 -28.02 -15.40
N PHE A 422 -10.36 -28.45 -14.21
CA PHE A 422 -9.64 -29.70 -14.05
C PHE A 422 -10.47 -30.92 -14.51
N TYR A 423 -11.73 -30.98 -14.12
CA TYR A 423 -12.60 -32.08 -14.51
C TYR A 423 -12.91 -32.07 -16.01
N GLY A 424 -13.09 -30.90 -16.64
CA GLY A 424 -13.26 -30.80 -18.08
C GLY A 424 -12.08 -31.38 -18.84
N GLN A 425 -10.87 -30.93 -18.50
CA GLN A 425 -9.63 -31.44 -19.16
C GLN A 425 -9.33 -32.90 -18.82
N LEU A 426 -9.67 -33.38 -17.63
CA LEU A 426 -9.60 -34.81 -17.31
C LEU A 426 -10.55 -35.62 -18.18
N GLY A 427 -11.75 -35.09 -18.48
CA GLY A 427 -12.67 -35.67 -19.43
C GLY A 427 -12.03 -35.87 -20.81
N ASP A 428 -11.41 -34.81 -21.34
CA ASP A 428 -10.69 -34.84 -22.62
C ASP A 428 -9.52 -35.84 -22.58
N ALA A 429 -8.67 -35.78 -21.56
CA ALA A 429 -7.50 -36.62 -21.43
C ALA A 429 -7.84 -38.13 -21.26
N TYR A 430 -8.86 -38.45 -20.46
CA TYR A 430 -9.34 -39.83 -20.33
C TYR A 430 -10.00 -40.32 -21.62
N ASN A 431 -10.71 -39.46 -22.35
CA ASN A 431 -11.21 -39.82 -23.67
C ASN A 431 -10.09 -40.15 -24.64
N GLY A 432 -9.01 -39.36 -24.70
CA GLY A 432 -7.82 -39.63 -25.47
C GLY A 432 -7.12 -40.97 -25.10
N LEU A 433 -7.21 -41.36 -23.83
CA LEU A 433 -6.76 -42.69 -23.35
C LEU A 433 -7.74 -43.82 -23.65
N GLN A 434 -8.91 -43.54 -24.23
CA GLN A 434 -10.03 -44.47 -24.41
C GLN A 434 -10.63 -45.03 -23.07
N ASP A 435 -10.31 -44.37 -21.93
CA ASP A 435 -10.93 -44.65 -20.62
C ASP A 435 -12.24 -43.87 -20.52
N HIS A 436 -13.22 -44.31 -21.31
CA HIS A 436 -14.48 -43.62 -21.49
C HIS A 436 -15.29 -43.51 -20.20
N GLU A 437 -15.14 -44.47 -19.28
CA GLU A 437 -15.84 -44.43 -18.00
C GLU A 437 -15.35 -43.25 -17.15
N LYS A 438 -14.02 -43.08 -17.03
CA LYS A 438 -13.45 -41.96 -16.28
C LYS A 438 -13.65 -40.63 -16.98
N SER A 439 -13.66 -40.61 -18.32
CA SER A 439 -14.00 -39.45 -19.11
C SER A 439 -15.39 -38.95 -18.75
N ASP A 440 -16.41 -39.85 -18.84
CA ASP A 440 -17.80 -39.53 -18.55
C ASP A 440 -17.97 -39.05 -17.10
N GLN A 441 -17.37 -39.75 -16.10
CA GLN A 441 -17.39 -39.34 -14.70
C GLN A 441 -16.75 -37.94 -14.48
N SER A 442 -15.70 -37.61 -15.21
CA SER A 442 -15.03 -36.31 -15.09
C SER A 442 -15.90 -35.22 -15.64
N TYR A 443 -16.48 -35.40 -16.82
CA TYR A 443 -17.40 -34.43 -17.39
C TYR A 443 -18.66 -34.23 -16.53
N ASP A 444 -19.21 -35.30 -15.99
CA ASP A 444 -20.38 -35.21 -15.09
C ASP A 444 -20.05 -34.36 -13.85
N LYS A 445 -18.88 -34.53 -13.23
CA LYS A 445 -18.41 -33.68 -12.13
C LYS A 445 -18.21 -32.22 -12.51
N ALA A 446 -17.69 -31.98 -13.72
CA ALA A 446 -17.56 -30.62 -14.23
C ALA A 446 -18.93 -29.95 -14.36
N LEU A 447 -19.93 -30.67 -14.91
CA LEU A 447 -21.30 -30.18 -15.08
C LEU A 447 -22.11 -30.11 -13.77
N GLU A 448 -21.74 -30.88 -12.73
CA GLU A 448 -22.32 -30.73 -11.38
C GLU A 448 -21.90 -29.35 -10.79
N ASN A 449 -20.66 -28.92 -10.99
CA ASN A 449 -20.18 -27.63 -10.53
C ASN A 449 -20.69 -26.48 -11.42
N GLN A 450 -20.58 -26.63 -12.74
CA GLN A 450 -20.92 -25.63 -13.75
C GLN A 450 -21.80 -26.24 -14.86
N PRO A 451 -23.13 -26.30 -14.67
CA PRO A 451 -24.04 -26.92 -15.64
C PRO A 451 -24.10 -26.23 -17.02
N THR A 452 -23.47 -25.08 -17.16
CA THR A 452 -23.44 -24.26 -18.39
C THR A 452 -22.03 -24.09 -18.94
N ASN A 453 -21.09 -24.96 -18.58
CA ASN A 453 -19.73 -24.89 -19.10
C ASN A 453 -19.71 -25.32 -20.57
N ASP A 454 -19.51 -24.35 -21.48
CA ASP A 454 -19.61 -24.55 -22.93
C ASP A 454 -18.62 -25.59 -23.45
N HIS A 455 -17.37 -25.54 -23.00
CA HIS A 455 -16.35 -26.52 -23.40
C HIS A 455 -16.77 -27.95 -23.04
N VAL A 456 -17.21 -28.16 -21.80
CA VAL A 456 -17.63 -29.49 -21.33
C VAL A 456 -18.89 -29.96 -22.07
N LEU A 457 -19.88 -29.08 -22.23
CA LEU A 457 -21.11 -29.41 -22.97
C LEU A 457 -20.79 -29.84 -24.41
N ASN A 458 -19.88 -29.11 -25.08
CA ASN A 458 -19.47 -29.40 -26.44
C ASN A 458 -18.74 -30.76 -26.53
N ASN A 459 -17.62 -30.89 -25.82
CA ASN A 459 -16.76 -32.04 -25.96
C ASN A 459 -17.45 -33.32 -25.48
N TYR A 460 -18.21 -33.25 -24.38
CA TYR A 460 -18.91 -34.42 -23.86
C TYR A 460 -20.02 -34.87 -24.82
N SER A 461 -20.83 -33.95 -25.37
CA SER A 461 -21.86 -34.32 -26.35
C SER A 461 -21.28 -34.92 -27.61
N TYR A 462 -20.18 -34.36 -28.13
CA TYR A 462 -19.46 -34.88 -29.28
C TYR A 462 -18.91 -36.28 -29.02
N PHE A 463 -18.19 -36.51 -27.91
CA PHE A 463 -17.63 -37.82 -27.61
C PHE A 463 -18.68 -38.91 -27.30
N LEU A 464 -19.82 -38.56 -26.70
CA LEU A 464 -20.95 -39.46 -26.55
C LEU A 464 -21.51 -39.87 -27.93
N SER A 465 -21.65 -38.92 -28.84
CA SER A 465 -22.13 -39.19 -30.20
C SER A 465 -21.21 -40.10 -30.99
N LEU A 466 -19.89 -39.86 -30.94
CA LEU A 466 -18.89 -40.75 -31.61
C LEU A 466 -18.99 -42.22 -31.12
N ARG A 467 -19.34 -42.41 -29.85
CA ARG A 467 -19.51 -43.75 -29.24
C ARG A 467 -20.91 -44.33 -29.39
N LYS A 468 -21.82 -43.58 -29.98
CA LYS A 468 -23.27 -43.92 -30.08
C LYS A 468 -23.88 -44.28 -28.71
N LYS A 469 -23.48 -43.55 -27.65
CA LYS A 469 -23.84 -43.78 -26.27
C LYS A 469 -24.58 -42.59 -25.68
N ASP A 470 -25.62 -42.84 -24.88
CA ASP A 470 -26.40 -41.79 -24.17
C ASP A 470 -26.78 -40.59 -25.07
N LEU A 471 -27.25 -40.88 -26.30
CA LEU A 471 -27.55 -39.86 -27.32
C LEU A 471 -28.56 -38.82 -26.83
N ASP A 472 -29.55 -39.22 -26.00
CA ASP A 472 -30.50 -38.30 -25.36
C ASP A 472 -29.79 -37.24 -24.52
N LYS A 473 -28.72 -37.64 -23.77
CA LYS A 473 -27.90 -36.74 -22.96
C LYS A 473 -27.09 -35.82 -23.86
N ALA A 474 -26.44 -36.37 -24.90
CA ALA A 474 -25.69 -35.61 -25.89
C ALA A 474 -26.57 -34.55 -26.56
N LEU A 475 -27.78 -34.95 -26.99
CA LEU A 475 -28.72 -34.05 -27.64
C LEU A 475 -29.16 -32.89 -26.71
N LYS A 476 -29.44 -33.18 -25.42
CA LYS A 476 -29.79 -32.15 -24.45
C LYS A 476 -28.64 -31.12 -24.26
N MET A 477 -27.41 -31.60 -24.15
CA MET A 477 -26.24 -30.74 -23.97
C MET A 477 -25.96 -29.87 -25.22
N SER A 478 -25.93 -30.48 -26.40
CA SER A 478 -25.69 -29.77 -27.65
C SER A 478 -26.84 -28.80 -28.01
N THR A 479 -28.11 -29.16 -27.71
CA THR A 479 -29.26 -28.24 -27.88
C THR A 479 -29.10 -27.00 -26.99
N LYS A 480 -28.62 -27.18 -25.74
CA LYS A 480 -28.38 -26.07 -24.85
C LYS A 480 -27.33 -25.11 -25.42
N LEU A 481 -26.22 -25.65 -25.97
CA LEU A 481 -25.16 -24.87 -26.59
C LEU A 481 -25.65 -24.02 -27.75
N VAL A 482 -26.33 -24.64 -28.72
CA VAL A 482 -26.82 -23.89 -29.93
C VAL A 482 -27.92 -22.90 -29.59
N THR A 483 -28.63 -23.10 -28.47
CA THR A 483 -29.59 -22.11 -27.96
C THR A 483 -28.89 -20.89 -27.38
N GLN A 484 -27.78 -21.10 -26.68
CA GLN A 484 -26.98 -20.02 -26.07
C GLN A 484 -26.08 -19.31 -27.09
N HIS A 485 -25.54 -20.07 -28.03
CA HIS A 485 -24.59 -19.59 -29.05
C HIS A 485 -25.02 -19.96 -30.48
N PRO A 486 -26.11 -19.37 -30.99
CA PRO A 486 -26.72 -19.78 -32.24
C PRO A 486 -25.91 -19.44 -33.51
N GLU A 487 -24.81 -18.71 -33.39
CA GLU A 487 -23.90 -18.31 -34.47
C GLU A 487 -22.47 -18.91 -34.28
N ASN A 488 -22.28 -19.85 -33.36
CA ASN A 488 -20.98 -20.51 -33.17
C ASN A 488 -20.90 -21.75 -34.08
N PRO A 489 -20.00 -21.77 -35.10
CA PRO A 489 -19.94 -22.85 -36.07
C PRO A 489 -19.56 -24.21 -35.43
N THR A 490 -18.63 -24.22 -34.46
CA THR A 490 -18.20 -25.44 -33.74
C THR A 490 -19.37 -26.07 -32.96
N TYR A 491 -20.19 -25.25 -32.33
CA TYR A 491 -21.33 -25.76 -31.54
C TYR A 491 -22.48 -26.20 -32.44
N LEU A 492 -22.69 -25.50 -33.57
CA LEU A 492 -23.64 -25.91 -34.58
C LEU A 492 -23.25 -27.23 -35.24
N ASP A 493 -21.94 -27.44 -35.51
CA ASP A 493 -21.41 -28.67 -36.05
C ASP A 493 -21.61 -29.83 -35.05
N THR A 494 -21.17 -29.66 -33.79
CA THR A 494 -21.37 -30.68 -32.76
C THR A 494 -22.83 -31.06 -32.61
N HIS A 495 -23.77 -30.10 -32.60
CA HIS A 495 -25.18 -30.39 -32.49
C HIS A 495 -25.71 -31.10 -33.76
N GLY A 496 -25.30 -30.64 -34.93
CA GLY A 496 -25.62 -31.28 -36.20
C GLY A 496 -25.13 -32.71 -36.28
N TRP A 497 -23.92 -32.97 -35.80
CA TRP A 497 -23.33 -34.31 -35.72
C TRP A 497 -24.05 -35.24 -34.73
N VAL A 498 -24.43 -34.73 -33.53
CA VAL A 498 -25.26 -35.47 -32.58
C VAL A 498 -26.59 -35.87 -33.22
N LEU A 499 -27.26 -34.94 -33.89
CA LEU A 499 -28.51 -35.23 -34.62
C LEU A 499 -28.33 -36.25 -35.76
N TYR A 500 -27.21 -36.18 -36.48
CA TYR A 500 -26.85 -37.15 -37.52
C TYR A 500 -26.71 -38.54 -36.94
N VAL A 501 -25.98 -38.71 -35.85
CA VAL A 501 -25.79 -40.00 -35.20
C VAL A 501 -27.07 -40.54 -34.60
N ASP A 502 -27.96 -39.66 -34.15
CA ASP A 502 -29.34 -40.02 -33.68
C ASP A 502 -30.30 -40.32 -34.80
N GLY A 503 -29.87 -40.22 -36.08
CA GLY A 503 -30.69 -40.51 -37.25
C GLY A 503 -31.65 -39.39 -37.68
N GLN A 504 -31.55 -38.21 -37.09
CA GLN A 504 -32.36 -37.03 -37.40
C GLN A 504 -31.77 -36.21 -38.56
N PHE A 505 -31.50 -36.83 -39.72
CA PHE A 505 -30.75 -36.25 -40.82
C PHE A 505 -31.31 -34.92 -41.36
N LYS A 506 -32.61 -34.75 -41.38
CA LYS A 506 -33.24 -33.51 -41.87
C LYS A 506 -32.98 -32.34 -40.96
N GLU A 507 -32.96 -32.56 -39.65
CA GLU A 507 -32.63 -31.53 -38.68
C GLU A 507 -31.14 -31.28 -38.66
N ALA A 508 -30.30 -32.34 -38.67
CA ALA A 508 -28.83 -32.24 -38.78
C ALA A 508 -28.40 -31.34 -39.94
N ARG A 509 -29.02 -31.51 -41.10
CA ARG A 509 -28.74 -30.69 -42.29
C ARG A 509 -28.82 -29.19 -41.99
N LYS A 510 -29.86 -28.75 -41.27
CA LYS A 510 -30.09 -27.32 -41.02
C LYS A 510 -28.93 -26.67 -40.22
N PHE A 511 -28.44 -27.40 -39.24
CA PHE A 511 -27.37 -26.92 -38.38
C PHE A 511 -26.01 -26.98 -39.07
N LEU A 512 -25.72 -28.07 -39.80
CA LEU A 512 -24.46 -28.24 -40.51
C LEU A 512 -24.34 -27.31 -41.74
N GLU A 513 -25.44 -27.09 -42.44
CA GLU A 513 -25.50 -26.07 -43.50
C GLU A 513 -25.16 -24.68 -42.97
N LYS A 514 -25.77 -24.29 -41.84
CA LYS A 514 -25.47 -23.02 -41.19
C LYS A 514 -24.04 -22.96 -40.66
N ALA A 515 -23.51 -24.05 -40.08
CA ALA A 515 -22.13 -24.10 -39.62
C ALA A 515 -21.14 -23.88 -40.76
N THR A 516 -21.36 -24.53 -41.90
CA THR A 516 -20.55 -24.41 -43.12
C THR A 516 -20.60 -23.00 -43.73
N GLU A 517 -21.73 -22.28 -43.59
CA GLU A 517 -21.86 -20.89 -44.04
C GLU A 517 -21.05 -19.92 -43.17
N LEU A 518 -20.89 -20.25 -41.86
CA LEU A 518 -20.15 -19.42 -40.88
C LEU A 518 -18.66 -19.73 -40.84
N ASP A 519 -18.29 -20.99 -41.11
CA ASP A 519 -16.89 -21.45 -41.08
C ASP A 519 -16.70 -22.55 -42.13
N GLY A 520 -15.67 -22.41 -42.94
CA GLY A 520 -15.27 -23.37 -43.96
C GLY A 520 -14.32 -24.47 -43.49
N ASP A 521 -14.21 -24.72 -42.16
CA ASP A 521 -13.43 -25.81 -41.59
C ASP A 521 -13.74 -27.15 -42.28
N GLY A 522 -12.70 -27.92 -42.68
CA GLY A 522 -12.87 -29.13 -43.42
C GLY A 522 -13.69 -30.20 -42.74
N THR A 523 -13.59 -30.32 -41.41
CA THR A 523 -14.36 -31.26 -40.62
C THR A 523 -15.87 -30.91 -40.68
N ILE A 524 -16.20 -29.63 -40.51
CA ILE A 524 -17.58 -29.13 -40.60
C ILE A 524 -18.18 -29.41 -41.99
N VAL A 525 -17.41 -29.09 -43.00
CA VAL A 525 -17.82 -29.29 -44.40
C VAL A 525 -17.99 -30.78 -44.74
N GLU A 526 -17.12 -31.65 -44.19
CA GLU A 526 -17.23 -33.12 -44.37
C GLU A 526 -18.48 -33.64 -43.67
N HIS A 527 -18.76 -33.23 -42.43
CA HIS A 527 -19.97 -33.64 -41.70
C HIS A 527 -21.24 -33.22 -42.47
N TYR A 528 -21.23 -32.03 -43.09
CA TYR A 528 -22.35 -31.61 -43.95
C TYR A 528 -22.51 -32.50 -45.15
N GLY A 529 -21.41 -32.92 -45.83
CA GLY A 529 -21.41 -33.87 -46.91
C GLY A 529 -22.00 -35.24 -46.51
N ASP A 530 -21.62 -35.72 -45.30
CA ASP A 530 -22.13 -37.00 -44.77
C ASP A 530 -23.65 -36.97 -44.56
N VAL A 531 -24.18 -35.85 -44.06
CA VAL A 531 -25.64 -35.69 -43.92
C VAL A 531 -26.36 -35.62 -45.26
N LEU A 532 -25.79 -34.93 -46.25
CA LEU A 532 -26.36 -34.87 -47.61
C LEU A 532 -26.45 -36.23 -48.25
N PHE A 533 -25.39 -37.03 -48.07
CA PHE A 533 -25.38 -38.41 -48.55
C PHE A 533 -26.50 -39.28 -47.90
N GLN A 534 -26.68 -39.20 -46.59
CA GLN A 534 -27.77 -39.91 -45.89
C GLN A 534 -29.17 -39.48 -46.35
N LEU A 535 -29.29 -38.24 -46.80
CA LEU A 535 -30.53 -37.73 -47.35
C LEU A 535 -30.74 -38.07 -48.83
N GLY A 536 -29.81 -38.75 -49.48
CA GLY A 536 -29.85 -39.22 -50.86
C GLY A 536 -29.30 -38.18 -51.87
N ASP A 537 -28.80 -37.05 -51.42
CA ASP A 537 -28.15 -36.03 -52.27
C ASP A 537 -26.65 -36.39 -52.47
N VAL A 538 -26.39 -37.37 -53.28
CA VAL A 538 -25.02 -37.88 -53.52
C VAL A 538 -24.13 -36.85 -54.21
N GLU A 539 -24.65 -36.08 -55.17
CA GLU A 539 -23.85 -35.06 -55.87
C GLU A 539 -23.52 -33.87 -54.93
N GLY A 540 -24.50 -33.46 -54.11
CA GLY A 540 -24.27 -32.45 -53.08
C GLY A 540 -23.24 -32.91 -52.05
N ALA A 541 -23.26 -34.19 -51.64
CA ALA A 541 -22.29 -34.79 -50.73
C ALA A 541 -20.88 -34.74 -51.30
N ILE A 542 -20.68 -35.18 -52.53
CA ILE A 542 -19.39 -35.17 -53.22
C ILE A 542 -18.83 -33.73 -53.29
N THR A 543 -19.69 -32.79 -53.66
CA THR A 543 -19.28 -31.38 -53.72
C THR A 543 -18.76 -30.86 -52.35
N GLN A 544 -19.38 -31.24 -51.25
CA GLN A 544 -18.89 -30.84 -49.93
C GLN A 544 -17.61 -31.61 -49.54
N TRP A 545 -17.51 -32.92 -49.80
CA TRP A 545 -16.30 -33.70 -49.55
C TRP A 545 -15.09 -33.20 -50.35
N GLU A 546 -15.29 -32.75 -51.61
CA GLU A 546 -14.22 -32.13 -52.40
C GLU A 546 -13.71 -30.84 -51.75
N LYS A 547 -14.64 -29.95 -51.25
CA LYS A 547 -14.31 -28.74 -50.53
C LYS A 547 -13.56 -29.07 -49.23
N ALA A 548 -14.04 -30.04 -48.44
CA ALA A 548 -13.39 -30.47 -47.22
C ALA A 548 -11.96 -30.97 -47.48
N ARG A 549 -11.74 -31.73 -48.54
CA ARG A 549 -10.40 -32.18 -48.96
C ARG A 549 -9.50 -31.00 -49.34
N GLU A 550 -10.01 -29.99 -50.02
CA GLU A 550 -9.26 -28.80 -50.41
C GLU A 550 -8.83 -27.95 -49.19
N SER A 551 -9.56 -27.95 -48.09
CA SER A 551 -9.19 -27.28 -46.86
C SER A 551 -8.01 -27.94 -46.15
N GLY A 552 -7.75 -29.23 -46.39
CA GLY A 552 -6.66 -30.01 -45.75
C GLY A 552 -6.98 -30.50 -44.33
N GLU A 553 -8.20 -30.31 -43.85
CA GLU A 553 -8.66 -30.66 -42.47
C GLU A 553 -9.71 -31.79 -42.48
N ALA A 554 -9.85 -32.51 -43.58
CA ALA A 554 -10.79 -33.60 -43.71
C ALA A 554 -10.25 -34.93 -43.13
N SER A 555 -11.14 -35.88 -42.94
CA SER A 555 -10.78 -37.21 -42.43
C SER A 555 -9.86 -38.00 -43.39
N GLU A 556 -9.16 -38.99 -42.86
CA GLU A 556 -8.33 -39.91 -43.68
C GLU A 556 -9.14 -40.65 -44.75
N ASN A 557 -10.42 -40.77 -44.61
CA ASN A 557 -11.30 -41.46 -45.54
C ASN A 557 -11.88 -40.55 -46.66
N ILE A 558 -11.57 -39.24 -46.68
CA ILE A 558 -12.18 -38.29 -47.57
C ILE A 558 -12.01 -38.65 -49.06
N ASP A 559 -10.80 -39.07 -49.47
CA ASP A 559 -10.52 -39.48 -50.86
C ASP A 559 -11.31 -40.73 -51.24
N LYS A 560 -11.52 -41.68 -50.34
CA LYS A 560 -12.34 -42.85 -50.53
C LYS A 560 -13.82 -42.51 -50.69
N LYS A 561 -14.32 -41.60 -49.79
CA LYS A 561 -15.71 -41.09 -49.88
C LYS A 561 -16.00 -40.51 -51.25
N ILE A 562 -15.08 -39.69 -51.78
CA ILE A 562 -15.22 -39.06 -53.12
C ILE A 562 -15.12 -40.10 -54.23
N ALA A 563 -14.08 -40.95 -54.25
CA ALA A 563 -13.84 -41.90 -55.32
C ALA A 563 -14.95 -42.96 -55.43
N ASP A 564 -15.35 -43.52 -54.32
CA ASP A 564 -16.33 -44.61 -54.25
C ASP A 564 -17.76 -44.12 -54.17
N ARG A 565 -17.95 -42.78 -54.00
CA ARG A 565 -19.26 -42.13 -53.85
C ARG A 565 -20.06 -42.78 -52.70
N LYS A 566 -19.41 -43.06 -51.60
CA LYS A 566 -19.96 -43.76 -50.43
C LYS A 566 -19.43 -43.20 -49.13
N LEU A 567 -20.24 -43.37 -48.05
CA LEU A 567 -19.79 -43.10 -46.66
C LEU A 567 -18.79 -44.18 -46.21
N TYR A 568 -17.78 -43.69 -45.50
CA TYR A 568 -16.82 -44.50 -44.71
C TYR A 568 -16.78 -43.86 -43.32
N GLU A 569 -17.26 -44.62 -42.33
CA GLU A 569 -17.25 -44.22 -40.89
C GLU A 569 -15.98 -44.70 -40.18
#